data_1761100a7f6548c66b4d551ad7e3fe5d
#
_entry.id   1761100a7f6548c66b4d551ad7e3fe5d
#
_cell.length_a   1.000
_cell.length_b   1.000
_cell.length_c   1.000
_cell.angle_alpha   90.00
_cell.angle_beta   90.00
_cell.angle_gamma   90.00
#
_symmetry.space_group_name_H-M   'P 1'
#
loop_
_entity.id
_entity.type
_entity.pdbx_description
1 polymer ?
#
loop_
_entity_poly.entity_id
_entity_poly.type
_entity_poly.pdbx_seq_one_letter_code
_entity_poly.pdbx_strand_id
1 'polypeptide(L)'
;MSFLKRISTLFLSVALAIPCGAAIDDYIPASPQPPKLVNDLASAFTQYQADSLEMVLDDFDRRTSNQICVVTLTDLHDYDVVEFALRLANKWGIGSSRNNGVLILLKTRNGGYVDVTIQVGRGLEGAIPDAYASRIIRNIMGPHLRRDEYWPAVSKACTELMALAEGEISEPRDSEDDDMVPLLIMAAFFLVAFLLILYAASKDDNHRGGGGFRGPTIIFGPGSGSSHSNWTGGGFGGGSGWGGGFGGGFGGFGGGSFGGGGASGRF
;
A
#
# COMPACT_ATOMS: atom_id res chain seq x y z
N MET A 1 4.96 -65.12 7.46
CA MET A 1 4.14 -64.06 8.12
C MET A 1 4.89 -63.05 8.98
N SER A 2 6.18 -63.28 9.36
CA SER A 2 6.95 -62.36 10.25
C SER A 2 7.63 -61.20 9.48
N PHE A 3 7.96 -61.33 8.19
CA PHE A 3 8.68 -60.32 7.43
C PHE A 3 7.78 -59.14 7.02
N LEU A 4 6.52 -59.40 6.60
CA LEU A 4 5.54 -58.35 6.30
C LEU A 4 5.15 -57.52 7.53
N LYS A 5 5.09 -58.13 8.73
CA LYS A 5 4.82 -57.40 9.98
C LYS A 5 5.95 -56.45 10.36
N ARG A 6 7.20 -56.82 10.08
CA ARG A 6 8.38 -55.95 10.38
C ARG A 6 8.49 -54.78 9.42
N ILE A 7 8.09 -54.95 8.12
CA ILE A 7 8.03 -53.85 7.15
C ILE A 7 6.91 -52.88 7.52
N SER A 8 5.74 -53.40 7.92
CA SER A 8 4.61 -52.55 8.33
C SER A 8 4.91 -51.69 9.57
N THR A 9 5.66 -52.23 10.55
CA THR A 9 6.08 -51.45 11.75
C THR A 9 7.18 -50.44 11.41
N LEU A 10 8.06 -50.73 10.44
CA LEU A 10 9.07 -49.76 10.00
C LEU A 10 8.43 -48.57 9.25
N PHE A 11 7.42 -48.80 8.40
CA PHE A 11 6.69 -47.76 7.70
C PHE A 11 5.84 -46.90 8.67
N LEU A 12 5.29 -47.50 9.74
CA LEU A 12 4.50 -46.79 10.71
C LEU A 12 5.35 -45.86 11.61
N SER A 13 6.62 -46.21 11.86
CA SER A 13 7.55 -45.40 12.67
C SER A 13 8.17 -44.24 11.90
N VAL A 14 8.28 -44.32 10.56
CA VAL A 14 8.77 -43.22 9.71
C VAL A 14 7.70 -42.14 9.47
N ALA A 15 6.41 -42.52 9.53
CA ALA A 15 5.32 -41.56 9.35
C ALA A 15 5.08 -40.62 10.56
N LEU A 16 5.74 -40.90 11.73
CA LEU A 16 5.50 -40.12 12.95
C LEU A 16 6.58 -39.05 13.24
N ALA A 17 7.56 -38.88 12.36
CA ALA A 17 8.60 -37.87 12.49
C ALA A 17 8.45 -36.75 11.48
N ILE A 18 7.22 -36.22 11.30
CA ILE A 18 7.05 -34.91 10.65
C ILE A 18 7.43 -33.89 11.74
N PRO A 19 8.54 -33.14 11.61
CA PRO A 19 8.78 -32.02 12.50
C PRO A 19 7.58 -31.07 12.32
N CYS A 20 6.78 -30.93 13.37
CA CYS A 20 5.79 -29.86 13.46
C CYS A 20 6.61 -28.57 13.51
N GLY A 21 6.94 -28.01 12.33
CA GLY A 21 7.48 -26.66 12.24
C GLY A 21 6.50 -25.72 12.91
N ALA A 22 6.95 -24.91 13.87
CA ALA A 22 6.11 -23.93 14.49
C ALA A 22 5.46 -23.08 13.41
N ALA A 23 4.14 -22.93 13.50
CA ALA A 23 3.44 -22.07 12.57
C ALA A 23 3.81 -20.60 12.84
N ILE A 24 3.87 -19.76 11.82
CA ILE A 24 4.15 -18.31 11.97
C ILE A 24 3.28 -17.67 13.06
N ASP A 25 2.06 -18.16 13.26
CA ASP A 25 1.11 -17.67 14.26
C ASP A 25 1.59 -17.87 15.70
N ASP A 26 2.50 -18.83 15.95
CA ASP A 26 3.09 -19.06 17.27
C ASP A 26 4.10 -17.97 17.66
N TYR A 27 4.70 -17.31 16.67
CA TYR A 27 5.67 -16.22 16.85
C TYR A 27 5.01 -14.82 16.83
N ILE A 28 3.76 -14.70 16.37
CA ILE A 28 3.05 -13.43 16.39
C ILE A 28 2.67 -13.09 17.84
N PRO A 29 3.15 -11.94 18.37
CA PRO A 29 2.84 -11.52 19.72
C PRO A 29 1.34 -11.42 19.96
N ALA A 30 0.93 -11.60 21.22
CA ALA A 30 -0.45 -11.32 21.60
C ALA A 30 -0.76 -9.83 21.47
N SER A 31 -2.02 -9.51 21.15
CA SER A 31 -2.48 -8.12 21.16
C SER A 31 -2.29 -7.53 22.57
N PRO A 32 -1.77 -6.29 22.68
CA PRO A 32 -1.53 -5.66 23.96
C PRO A 32 -2.81 -5.48 24.78
N GLN A 33 -2.67 -5.57 26.09
CA GLN A 33 -3.76 -5.34 27.03
C GLN A 33 -3.27 -4.35 28.11
N PRO A 34 -3.76 -3.11 28.19
CA PRO A 34 -4.79 -2.51 27.32
C PRO A 34 -4.31 -2.32 25.86
N PRO A 35 -5.25 -2.21 24.91
CA PRO A 35 -4.92 -1.98 23.49
C PRO A 35 -4.13 -0.69 23.31
N LYS A 36 -3.11 -0.72 22.41
CA LYS A 36 -2.26 0.42 22.05
C LYS A 36 -2.02 0.45 20.54
N LEU A 37 -1.88 1.67 20.00
CA LEU A 37 -1.50 1.89 18.62
C LEU A 37 0.01 1.82 18.40
N VAL A 38 0.81 2.18 19.44
CA VAL A 38 2.28 2.11 19.39
C VAL A 38 2.78 0.97 20.28
N ASN A 39 3.32 -0.06 19.66
CA ASN A 39 3.78 -1.27 20.31
C ASN A 39 5.28 -1.47 20.06
N ASP A 40 6.09 -0.83 20.89
CA ASP A 40 7.56 -0.86 20.78
C ASP A 40 8.15 -2.07 21.51
N LEU A 41 8.07 -3.27 20.88
CA LEU A 41 8.59 -4.51 21.44
C LEU A 41 10.10 -4.66 21.23
N ALA A 42 10.70 -3.83 20.39
CA ALA A 42 12.15 -3.81 20.14
C ALA A 42 12.90 -2.77 20.99
N SER A 43 12.20 -1.98 21.80
CA SER A 43 12.79 -0.84 22.53
C SER A 43 13.54 0.12 21.59
N ALA A 44 12.95 0.35 20.40
CA ALA A 44 13.49 1.23 19.37
C ALA A 44 13.24 2.73 19.66
N PHE A 45 12.31 3.02 20.58
CA PHE A 45 11.91 4.36 20.97
C PHE A 45 12.15 4.60 22.45
N THR A 46 12.30 5.86 22.85
CA THR A 46 12.18 6.23 24.26
C THR A 46 10.70 6.20 24.66
N GLN A 47 10.43 6.03 25.96
CA GLN A 47 9.06 6.04 26.48
C GLN A 47 8.31 7.32 26.07
N TYR A 48 8.96 8.48 26.17
CA TYR A 48 8.39 9.76 25.78
C TYR A 48 8.00 9.80 24.30
N GLN A 49 8.83 9.22 23.42
CA GLN A 49 8.55 9.14 21.99
C GLN A 49 7.34 8.23 21.70
N ALA A 50 7.31 7.05 22.32
CA ALA A 50 6.21 6.12 22.17
C ALA A 50 4.88 6.74 22.65
N ASP A 51 4.87 7.35 23.85
CA ASP A 51 3.67 7.97 24.43
C ASP A 51 3.20 9.18 23.60
N SER A 52 4.14 9.98 23.08
CA SER A 52 3.80 11.12 22.21
C SER A 52 3.16 10.66 20.90
N LEU A 53 3.68 9.61 20.29
CA LEU A 53 3.10 9.07 19.05
C LEU A 53 1.74 8.40 19.31
N GLU A 54 1.61 7.68 20.43
CA GLU A 54 0.33 7.09 20.85
C GLU A 54 -0.77 8.14 20.93
N MET A 55 -0.50 9.30 21.61
CA MET A 55 -1.46 10.39 21.72
C MET A 55 -1.87 10.96 20.35
N VAL A 56 -0.92 11.10 19.41
CA VAL A 56 -1.18 11.62 18.07
C VAL A 56 -2.03 10.65 17.26
N LEU A 57 -1.70 9.35 17.32
CA LEU A 57 -2.43 8.33 16.59
C LEU A 57 -3.82 8.05 17.18
N ASP A 58 -3.98 8.14 18.51
CA ASP A 58 -5.27 8.03 19.18
C ASP A 58 -6.19 9.21 18.81
N ASP A 59 -5.67 10.46 18.80
CA ASP A 59 -6.42 11.63 18.34
C ASP A 59 -6.83 11.49 16.87
N PHE A 60 -5.92 11.01 16.02
CA PHE A 60 -6.21 10.74 14.62
C PHE A 60 -7.33 9.70 14.44
N ASP A 61 -7.28 8.56 15.16
CA ASP A 61 -8.34 7.54 15.13
C ASP A 61 -9.69 8.12 15.57
N ARG A 62 -9.72 8.91 16.65
CA ARG A 62 -10.96 9.55 17.15
C ARG A 62 -11.58 10.50 16.14
N ARG A 63 -10.75 11.29 15.43
CA ARG A 63 -11.24 12.28 14.46
C ARG A 63 -11.69 11.66 13.14
N THR A 64 -10.97 10.64 12.66
CA THR A 64 -11.15 10.11 11.31
C THR A 64 -11.75 8.71 11.29
N SER A 65 -11.69 8.01 12.41
CA SER A 65 -11.93 6.56 12.54
C SER A 65 -10.93 5.69 11.76
N ASN A 66 -9.83 6.26 11.24
CA ASN A 66 -8.77 5.51 10.59
C ASN A 66 -7.70 5.16 11.62
N GLN A 67 -7.24 3.92 11.65
CA GLN A 67 -6.28 3.43 12.63
C GLN A 67 -4.90 3.24 12.01
N ILE A 68 -3.88 3.86 12.58
CA ILE A 68 -2.48 3.59 12.24
C ILE A 68 -1.85 2.91 13.45
N CYS A 69 -1.40 1.67 13.26
CA CYS A 69 -0.71 0.90 14.29
C CYS A 69 0.76 0.77 13.94
N VAL A 70 1.63 0.97 14.92
CA VAL A 70 3.07 0.81 14.80
C VAL A 70 3.51 -0.35 15.69
N VAL A 71 4.24 -1.29 15.11
CA VAL A 71 4.82 -2.42 15.84
C VAL A 71 6.30 -2.51 15.50
N THR A 72 7.15 -2.55 16.53
CA THR A 72 8.57 -2.80 16.35
C THR A 72 8.92 -4.19 16.91
N LEU A 73 9.79 -4.92 16.22
CA LEU A 73 10.26 -6.24 16.59
C LEU A 73 11.79 -6.35 16.44
N THR A 74 12.39 -7.23 17.18
CA THR A 74 13.83 -7.54 17.04
C THR A 74 14.08 -8.69 16.07
N ASP A 75 13.11 -9.58 15.88
CA ASP A 75 13.22 -10.79 15.08
C ASP A 75 11.89 -11.12 14.40
N LEU A 76 11.95 -11.71 13.22
CA LEU A 76 10.82 -12.24 12.44
C LEU A 76 10.89 -13.77 12.32
N HIS A 77 11.84 -14.43 13.01
CA HIS A 77 12.01 -15.88 12.98
C HIS A 77 12.11 -16.46 11.57
N ASP A 78 12.91 -15.80 10.70
CA ASP A 78 13.12 -16.13 9.29
C ASP A 78 11.88 -16.03 8.36
N TYR A 79 10.77 -15.51 8.88
CA TYR A 79 9.60 -15.23 8.07
C TYR A 79 9.75 -13.93 7.28
N ASP A 80 9.08 -13.88 6.13
CA ASP A 80 8.97 -12.67 5.32
C ASP A 80 8.21 -11.58 6.08
N VAL A 81 8.73 -10.34 6.01
CA VAL A 81 8.17 -9.21 6.76
C VAL A 81 6.74 -8.87 6.35
N VAL A 82 6.39 -9.06 5.07
CA VAL A 82 5.03 -8.80 4.56
C VAL A 82 4.07 -9.85 5.06
N GLU A 83 4.45 -11.14 4.98
CA GLU A 83 3.62 -12.23 5.48
C GLU A 83 3.40 -12.12 6.99
N PHE A 84 4.47 -11.84 7.75
CA PHE A 84 4.38 -11.66 9.20
C PHE A 84 3.46 -10.49 9.56
N ALA A 85 3.62 -9.33 8.89
CA ALA A 85 2.80 -8.15 9.13
C ALA A 85 1.33 -8.38 8.80
N LEU A 86 1.04 -9.05 7.67
CA LEU A 86 -0.31 -9.35 7.26
C LEU A 86 -1.03 -10.25 8.27
N ARG A 87 -0.36 -11.29 8.76
CA ARG A 87 -0.90 -12.18 9.79
C ARG A 87 -1.08 -11.47 11.12
N LEU A 88 -0.10 -10.64 11.52
CA LEU A 88 -0.19 -9.84 12.74
C LEU A 88 -1.37 -8.88 12.68
N ALA A 89 -1.51 -8.12 11.57
CA ALA A 89 -2.59 -7.18 11.38
C ALA A 89 -3.97 -7.86 11.47
N ASN A 90 -4.12 -9.01 10.83
CA ASN A 90 -5.36 -9.78 10.87
C ASN A 90 -5.61 -10.41 12.26
N LYS A 91 -4.57 -10.94 12.93
CA LYS A 91 -4.69 -11.53 14.29
C LYS A 91 -5.08 -10.49 15.32
N TRP A 92 -4.55 -9.27 15.23
CA TRP A 92 -4.92 -8.18 16.12
C TRP A 92 -6.22 -7.49 15.73
N GLY A 93 -6.66 -7.64 14.47
CA GLY A 93 -7.87 -7.00 13.94
C GLY A 93 -7.73 -5.49 13.80
N ILE A 94 -6.53 -5.01 13.38
CA ILE A 94 -6.23 -3.59 13.25
C ILE A 94 -7.23 -2.94 12.28
N GLY A 95 -7.77 -1.77 12.65
CA GLY A 95 -8.82 -1.09 11.91
C GLY A 95 -10.21 -1.43 12.44
N SER A 96 -11.22 -1.08 11.67
CA SER A 96 -12.62 -1.34 12.00
C SER A 96 -13.27 -2.27 10.97
N SER A 97 -14.57 -2.52 11.10
CA SER A 97 -15.36 -3.25 10.09
C SER A 97 -15.30 -2.62 8.69
N ARG A 98 -14.82 -1.38 8.56
CA ARG A 98 -14.56 -0.69 7.28
C ARG A 98 -13.19 -1.01 6.70
N ASN A 99 -12.37 -1.83 7.36
CA ASN A 99 -11.00 -2.18 6.97
C ASN A 99 -10.08 -0.96 6.79
N ASN A 100 -10.23 0.03 7.65
CA ASN A 100 -9.55 1.32 7.63
C ASN A 100 -8.33 1.38 8.56
N GLY A 101 -7.62 0.27 8.65
CA GLY A 101 -6.38 0.14 9.41
C GLY A 101 -5.14 0.27 8.53
N VAL A 102 -4.05 0.78 9.10
CA VAL A 102 -2.70 0.74 8.53
C VAL A 102 -1.77 0.18 9.59
N LEU A 103 -0.92 -0.76 9.21
CA LEU A 103 0.13 -1.30 10.07
C LEU A 103 1.50 -0.90 9.52
N ILE A 104 2.32 -0.26 10.36
CA ILE A 104 3.76 -0.14 10.14
C ILE A 104 4.44 -1.20 11.00
N LEU A 105 5.03 -2.21 10.38
CA LEU A 105 5.87 -3.18 11.06
C LEU A 105 7.33 -2.88 10.76
N LEU A 106 8.13 -2.69 11.80
CA LEU A 106 9.55 -2.42 11.74
C LEU A 106 10.33 -3.49 12.52
N LYS A 107 11.15 -4.24 11.82
CA LYS A 107 12.17 -5.09 12.45
C LYS A 107 13.46 -4.30 12.58
N THR A 108 13.93 -4.11 13.78
CA THR A 108 15.19 -3.40 14.06
C THR A 108 16.40 -4.22 13.64
N ARG A 109 17.55 -3.55 13.50
CA ARG A 109 18.82 -4.21 13.19
C ARG A 109 19.29 -5.05 14.38
N ASN A 110 19.20 -6.35 14.24
CA ASN A 110 19.71 -7.32 15.22
C ASN A 110 20.69 -8.25 14.50
N GLY A 111 21.92 -7.75 14.27
CA GLY A 111 22.95 -8.49 13.56
C GLY A 111 22.73 -8.68 12.04
N GLY A 112 21.70 -8.04 11.47
CA GLY A 112 21.33 -8.19 10.07
C GLY A 112 20.82 -6.88 9.44
N TYR A 113 19.78 -7.00 8.63
CA TYR A 113 19.12 -5.88 7.97
C TYR A 113 17.95 -5.36 8.80
N VAL A 114 17.63 -4.08 8.60
CA VAL A 114 16.35 -3.50 9.03
C VAL A 114 15.32 -3.85 7.97
N ASP A 115 14.25 -4.52 8.37
CA ASP A 115 13.11 -4.80 7.50
C ASP A 115 11.92 -3.94 7.95
N VAL A 116 11.22 -3.34 7.00
CA VAL A 116 10.04 -2.52 7.26
C VAL A 116 8.96 -2.83 6.24
N THR A 117 7.72 -2.80 6.69
CA THR A 117 6.56 -2.86 5.79
C THR A 117 5.45 -1.94 6.28
N ILE A 118 4.72 -1.38 5.33
CA ILE A 118 3.47 -0.67 5.56
C ILE A 118 2.38 -1.52 4.91
N GLN A 119 1.49 -2.06 5.72
CA GLN A 119 0.32 -2.80 5.26
C GLN A 119 -0.90 -1.90 5.35
N VAL A 120 -1.69 -1.84 4.28
CA VAL A 120 -2.86 -0.97 4.17
C VAL A 120 -4.12 -1.83 4.12
N GLY A 121 -5.09 -1.52 4.98
CA GLY A 121 -6.39 -2.16 4.96
C GLY A 121 -7.20 -1.74 3.73
N ARG A 122 -8.03 -2.63 3.22
CA ARG A 122 -8.79 -2.44 1.97
C ARG A 122 -9.60 -1.15 1.92
N GLY A 123 -10.06 -0.64 3.06
CA GLY A 123 -10.83 0.60 3.14
C GLY A 123 -9.99 1.85 2.89
N LEU A 124 -8.67 1.76 2.96
CA LEU A 124 -7.73 2.86 2.75
C LEU A 124 -6.88 2.72 1.47
N GLU A 125 -7.01 1.62 0.70
CA GLU A 125 -6.24 1.43 -0.55
C GLU A 125 -6.45 2.56 -1.56
N GLY A 126 -7.64 3.17 -1.57
CA GLY A 126 -7.93 4.32 -2.43
C GLY A 126 -7.24 5.62 -2.00
N ALA A 127 -7.02 5.80 -0.70
CA ALA A 127 -6.33 6.97 -0.13
C ALA A 127 -4.81 6.75 -0.05
N ILE A 128 -4.38 5.53 0.22
CA ILE A 128 -2.97 5.13 0.38
C ILE A 128 -2.67 3.97 -0.57
N PRO A 129 -2.50 4.22 -1.88
CA PRO A 129 -2.07 3.22 -2.84
C PRO A 129 -0.68 2.67 -2.52
N ASP A 130 -0.37 1.44 -2.95
CA ASP A 130 0.91 0.77 -2.73
C ASP A 130 2.12 1.60 -3.20
N ALA A 131 1.95 2.37 -4.29
CA ALA A 131 2.97 3.27 -4.81
C ALA A 131 3.36 4.35 -3.79
N TYR A 132 2.38 4.91 -3.06
CA TYR A 132 2.64 5.90 -2.00
C TYR A 132 3.29 5.25 -0.78
N ALA A 133 2.79 4.10 -0.32
CA ALA A 133 3.41 3.33 0.76
C ALA A 133 4.88 3.02 0.42
N SER A 134 5.17 2.61 -0.82
CA SER A 134 6.51 2.36 -1.32
C SER A 134 7.39 3.63 -1.35
N ARG A 135 6.83 4.78 -1.71
CA ARG A 135 7.51 6.09 -1.70
C ARG A 135 7.85 6.51 -0.27
N ILE A 136 6.93 6.37 0.68
CA ILE A 136 7.17 6.65 2.11
C ILE A 136 8.32 5.81 2.63
N ILE A 137 8.32 4.49 2.36
CA ILE A 137 9.40 3.60 2.80
C ILE A 137 10.74 4.03 2.20
N ARG A 138 10.82 4.27 0.89
CA ARG A 138 12.10 4.56 0.22
C ARG A 138 12.63 5.95 0.50
N ASN A 139 11.76 6.96 0.44
CA ASN A 139 12.19 8.36 0.44
C ASN A 139 12.15 8.99 1.84
N ILE A 140 11.24 8.55 2.72
CA ILE A 140 11.09 9.11 4.06
C ILE A 140 11.76 8.21 5.09
N MET A 141 11.41 6.92 5.14
CA MET A 141 11.96 6.02 6.15
C MET A 141 13.41 5.59 5.83
N GLY A 142 13.69 5.23 4.57
CA GLY A 142 14.95 4.63 4.16
C GLY A 142 16.21 5.43 4.53
N PRO A 143 16.28 6.76 4.33
CA PRO A 143 17.44 7.56 4.74
C PRO A 143 17.74 7.49 6.24
N HIS A 144 16.70 7.37 7.09
CA HIS A 144 16.82 7.23 8.54
C HIS A 144 17.15 5.80 8.94
N LEU A 145 16.47 4.80 8.36
CA LEU A 145 16.67 3.39 8.69
C LEU A 145 18.10 2.89 8.39
N ARG A 146 18.75 3.43 7.34
CA ARG A 146 20.16 3.14 7.07
C ARG A 146 21.11 3.60 8.18
N ARG A 147 20.69 4.56 9.01
CA ARG A 147 21.43 5.12 10.15
C ARG A 147 20.92 4.65 11.49
N ASP A 148 20.00 3.66 11.48
CA ASP A 148 19.31 3.14 12.67
C ASP A 148 18.53 4.22 13.46
N GLU A 149 18.11 5.29 12.76
CA GLU A 149 17.30 6.36 13.32
C GLU A 149 15.81 5.99 13.24
N TYR A 150 15.36 5.04 14.06
CA TYR A 150 14.02 4.46 13.97
C TYR A 150 12.91 5.46 14.25
N TRP A 151 13.09 6.31 15.27
CA TRP A 151 12.09 7.31 15.65
C TRP A 151 11.75 8.29 14.51
N PRO A 152 12.71 9.03 13.92
CA PRO A 152 12.38 9.94 12.82
C PRO A 152 11.86 9.22 11.58
N ALA A 153 12.25 7.96 11.36
CA ALA A 153 11.71 7.16 10.26
C ALA A 153 10.21 6.92 10.44
N VAL A 154 9.80 6.44 11.62
CA VAL A 154 8.41 6.07 11.90
C VAL A 154 7.53 7.30 12.10
N SER A 155 7.96 8.30 12.87
CA SER A 155 7.15 9.50 13.15
C SER A 155 6.81 10.27 11.88
N LYS A 156 7.79 10.45 10.97
CA LYS A 156 7.54 11.09 9.67
C LYS A 156 6.63 10.26 8.77
N ALA A 157 6.81 8.93 8.75
CA ALA A 157 5.92 8.05 7.99
C ALA A 157 4.48 8.13 8.50
N CYS A 158 4.26 8.15 9.82
CA CYS A 158 2.93 8.34 10.40
C CYS A 158 2.30 9.67 9.97
N THR A 159 3.07 10.78 9.98
CA THR A 159 2.58 12.10 9.54
C THR A 159 2.09 12.05 8.09
N GLU A 160 2.86 11.47 7.19
CA GLU A 160 2.47 11.33 5.77
C GLU A 160 1.26 10.40 5.58
N LEU A 161 1.22 9.30 6.31
CA LEU A 161 0.09 8.37 6.24
C LEU A 161 -1.21 8.99 6.77
N MET A 162 -1.14 9.79 7.84
CA MET A 162 -2.29 10.54 8.35
C MET A 162 -2.81 11.54 7.31
N ALA A 163 -1.91 12.33 6.70
CA ALA A 163 -2.28 13.31 5.69
C ALA A 163 -2.92 12.66 4.44
N LEU A 164 -2.37 11.52 3.98
CA LEU A 164 -2.97 10.73 2.90
C LEU A 164 -4.36 10.20 3.25
N ALA A 165 -4.53 9.67 4.46
CA ALA A 165 -5.78 9.10 4.91
C ALA A 165 -6.87 10.17 5.15
N GLU A 166 -6.49 11.40 5.46
CA GLU A 166 -7.37 12.56 5.53
C GLU A 166 -7.70 13.17 4.15
N GLY A 167 -7.00 12.74 3.10
CA GLY A 167 -7.17 13.26 1.74
C GLY A 167 -6.58 14.66 1.54
N GLU A 168 -5.71 15.12 2.44
CA GLU A 168 -5.07 16.43 2.37
C GLU A 168 -3.91 16.47 1.37
N ILE A 169 -3.32 15.34 1.04
CA ILE A 169 -2.29 15.25 0.01
C ILE A 169 -2.97 15.00 -1.33
N SER A 170 -3.23 16.09 -2.04
CA SER A 170 -3.35 16.03 -3.50
C SER A 170 -2.06 15.40 -4.03
N GLU A 171 -2.16 14.45 -4.97
CA GLU A 171 -0.97 13.84 -5.59
C GLU A 171 0.12 14.89 -5.77
N PRO A 172 1.35 14.67 -5.29
CA PRO A 172 2.46 15.46 -5.79
C PRO A 172 2.42 15.23 -7.31
N ARG A 173 2.07 16.23 -8.08
CA ARG A 173 2.39 16.22 -9.49
C ARG A 173 3.87 15.91 -9.54
N ASP A 174 4.20 14.68 -9.93
CA ASP A 174 5.51 14.38 -10.46
C ASP A 174 5.68 15.52 -11.47
N SER A 175 6.68 16.37 -11.22
CA SER A 175 6.91 17.56 -12.01
C SER A 175 6.89 17.14 -13.48
N GLU A 176 5.82 17.51 -14.19
CA GLU A 176 5.62 17.30 -15.64
C GLU A 176 6.69 18.03 -16.48
N ASP A 177 7.77 18.49 -15.84
CA ASP A 177 8.89 19.15 -16.51
C ASP A 177 9.76 18.18 -17.33
N ASP A 178 9.67 16.86 -17.10
CA ASP A 178 10.41 15.87 -17.89
C ASP A 178 9.59 15.21 -19.01
N ASP A 179 8.25 15.31 -19.02
CA ASP A 179 7.40 14.71 -20.05
C ASP A 179 7.30 15.57 -21.34
N MET A 180 7.77 16.80 -21.30
CA MET A 180 7.80 17.65 -22.50
C MET A 180 8.95 17.28 -23.46
N VAL A 181 10.00 16.65 -22.96
CA VAL A 181 11.17 16.25 -23.78
C VAL A 181 10.79 15.21 -24.84
N PRO A 182 10.11 14.09 -24.53
CA PRO A 182 9.68 13.13 -25.55
C PRO A 182 8.68 13.73 -26.53
N LEU A 183 7.79 14.62 -26.07
CA LEU A 183 6.83 15.31 -26.94
C LEU A 183 7.53 16.26 -27.91
N LEU A 184 8.54 17.01 -27.46
CA LEU A 184 9.36 17.88 -28.30
C LEU A 184 10.20 17.08 -29.31
N ILE A 185 10.75 15.94 -28.92
CA ILE A 185 11.48 15.03 -29.80
C ILE A 185 10.53 14.48 -30.89
N MET A 186 9.34 14.01 -30.52
CA MET A 186 8.32 13.56 -31.45
C MET A 186 7.91 14.68 -32.43
N ALA A 187 7.65 15.89 -31.92
CA ALA A 187 7.29 17.05 -32.74
C ALA A 187 8.43 17.42 -33.71
N ALA A 188 9.68 17.42 -33.27
CA ALA A 188 10.85 17.65 -34.09
C ALA A 188 11.00 16.59 -35.20
N PHE A 189 10.79 15.31 -34.85
CA PHE A 189 10.82 14.20 -35.82
C PHE A 189 9.74 14.38 -36.92
N PHE A 190 8.50 14.69 -36.53
CA PHE A 190 7.43 14.95 -37.52
C PHE A 190 7.70 16.20 -38.37
N LEU A 191 8.29 17.23 -37.78
CA LEU A 191 8.68 18.44 -38.53
C LEU A 191 9.76 18.12 -39.57
N VAL A 192 10.79 17.39 -39.22
CA VAL A 192 11.85 16.95 -40.13
C VAL A 192 11.29 16.04 -41.23
N ALA A 193 10.43 15.09 -40.89
CA ALA A 193 9.78 14.21 -41.85
C ALA A 193 8.91 15.02 -42.83
N PHE A 194 8.15 16.00 -42.35
CA PHE A 194 7.33 16.88 -43.15
C PHE A 194 8.16 17.73 -44.12
N LEU A 195 9.29 18.29 -43.63
CA LEU A 195 10.23 19.04 -44.46
C LEU A 195 10.88 18.17 -45.54
N LEU A 196 11.20 16.92 -45.24
CA LEU A 196 11.71 15.95 -46.20
C LEU A 196 10.67 15.62 -47.29
N ILE A 197 9.41 15.47 -46.92
CA ILE A 197 8.29 15.25 -47.87
C ILE A 197 8.13 16.47 -48.80
N LEU A 198 8.15 17.69 -48.23
CA LEU A 198 8.09 18.91 -49.01
C LEU A 198 9.29 19.06 -49.97
N TYR A 199 10.50 18.71 -49.48
CA TYR A 199 11.71 18.70 -50.31
C TYR A 199 11.64 17.68 -51.42
N ALA A 200 11.14 16.48 -51.18
CA ALA A 200 10.92 15.44 -52.17
C ALA A 200 9.84 15.87 -53.22
N ALA A 201 8.74 16.48 -52.74
CA ALA A 201 7.68 17.00 -53.62
C ALA A 201 8.13 18.18 -54.47
N SER A 202 9.05 19.01 -54.00
CA SER A 202 9.63 20.12 -54.77
C SER A 202 10.65 19.68 -55.83
N LYS A 203 11.11 18.44 -55.79
CA LYS A 203 12.09 17.90 -56.73
C LYS A 203 11.47 17.20 -57.95
N ASP A 204 10.14 16.96 -57.96
CA ASP A 204 9.41 16.32 -59.04
C ASP A 204 8.68 17.30 -59.94
N ASP A 205 9.38 18.31 -60.50
CA ASP A 205 8.97 19.05 -61.66
C ASP A 205 9.55 18.42 -62.95
N ASN A 206 9.11 17.19 -63.24
CA ASN A 206 9.08 16.66 -64.62
C ASN A 206 8.51 15.21 -64.58
N HIS A 207 7.18 15.10 -64.72
CA HIS A 207 6.58 14.15 -65.66
C HIS A 207 5.04 14.27 -65.66
N ARG A 208 4.56 14.66 -66.79
CA ARG A 208 3.19 14.68 -67.27
C ARG A 208 2.64 13.25 -67.31
N GLY A 209 1.47 13.00 -66.67
CA GLY A 209 0.79 11.70 -66.85
C GLY A 209 -0.44 11.61 -65.95
N GLY A 210 -1.63 11.72 -66.53
CA GLY A 210 -2.92 11.69 -65.86
C GLY A 210 -3.29 10.32 -65.35
N GLY A 211 -4.00 10.28 -64.24
CA GLY A 211 -4.62 9.08 -63.68
C GLY A 211 -5.53 9.47 -62.52
N GLY A 212 -6.82 9.54 -62.79
CA GLY A 212 -7.82 9.87 -61.78
C GLY A 212 -7.92 8.83 -60.68
N PHE A 213 -7.74 9.25 -59.44
CA PHE A 213 -8.02 8.44 -58.27
C PHE A 213 -9.39 8.82 -57.70
N ARG A 214 -10.35 7.89 -57.86
CA ARG A 214 -11.64 7.92 -57.19
C ARG A 214 -11.38 7.59 -55.68
N GLY A 215 -11.54 8.54 -54.82
CA GLY A 215 -11.53 8.34 -53.38
C GLY A 215 -12.85 7.70 -52.90
N PRO A 216 -12.80 6.88 -51.85
CA PRO A 216 -14.01 6.35 -51.23
C PRO A 216 -14.73 7.42 -50.43
N THR A 217 -15.99 7.64 -50.77
CA THR A 217 -16.90 8.53 -50.04
C THR A 217 -17.32 7.86 -48.75
N ILE A 218 -16.95 8.44 -47.61
CA ILE A 218 -17.47 8.03 -46.31
C ILE A 218 -18.72 8.87 -46.02
N ILE A 219 -19.86 8.21 -45.99
CA ILE A 219 -21.15 8.80 -45.63
C ILE A 219 -21.28 8.71 -44.10
N PHE A 220 -21.24 9.84 -43.40
CA PHE A 220 -21.69 9.96 -42.03
C PHE A 220 -23.21 10.20 -42.01
N GLY A 221 -23.96 9.21 -41.53
CA GLY A 221 -25.37 9.36 -41.22
C GLY A 221 -25.54 9.76 -39.74
N PRO A 222 -26.46 10.70 -39.45
CA PRO A 222 -26.80 11.08 -38.09
C PRO A 222 -27.81 10.08 -37.49
N GLY A 223 -27.40 9.29 -36.52
CA GLY A 223 -28.26 8.43 -35.72
C GLY A 223 -28.55 9.08 -34.37
N SER A 224 -29.75 9.61 -34.23
CA SER A 224 -30.31 10.05 -32.95
C SER A 224 -30.68 8.84 -32.09
N GLY A 225 -30.34 8.88 -30.81
CA GLY A 225 -30.77 7.87 -29.83
C GLY A 225 -30.61 8.40 -28.43
N SER A 226 -31.64 9.08 -27.96
CA SER A 226 -31.83 9.45 -26.55
C SER A 226 -32.17 8.23 -25.70
N SER A 227 -31.52 8.04 -24.57
CA SER A 227 -32.17 7.37 -23.45
C SER A 227 -31.66 7.92 -22.12
N HIS A 228 -32.58 8.58 -21.45
CA HIS A 228 -32.56 8.96 -20.06
C HIS A 228 -32.62 7.70 -19.19
N SER A 229 -31.77 7.62 -18.17
CA SER A 229 -32.12 6.89 -16.97
C SER A 229 -31.77 7.72 -15.74
N ASN A 230 -32.82 8.25 -15.20
CA ASN A 230 -32.98 8.87 -13.90
C ASN A 230 -32.75 7.84 -12.80
N TRP A 231 -31.84 8.11 -11.87
CA TRP A 231 -31.80 7.39 -10.58
C TRP A 231 -31.82 8.39 -9.43
N THR A 232 -33.01 8.53 -8.90
CA THR A 232 -33.40 9.25 -7.70
C THR A 232 -33.45 8.27 -6.52
N GLY A 233 -33.07 8.76 -5.34
CA GLY A 233 -33.48 8.19 -4.07
C GLY A 233 -32.31 7.63 -3.28
N GLY A 234 -31.91 8.18 -2.16
CA GLY A 234 -32.73 8.72 -1.07
C GLY A 234 -32.55 7.81 0.12
N GLY A 235 -31.98 8.32 1.20
CA GLY A 235 -31.92 7.57 2.45
C GLY A 235 -31.04 8.27 3.48
N PHE A 236 -31.56 9.34 4.07
CA PHE A 236 -31.08 9.87 5.33
C PHE A 236 -31.52 8.96 6.47
N GLY A 237 -30.57 8.53 7.31
CA GLY A 237 -30.86 7.87 8.59
C GLY A 237 -29.86 8.40 9.61
N GLY A 238 -30.29 9.38 10.38
CA GLY A 238 -29.57 9.98 11.47
C GLY A 238 -29.59 9.07 12.71
N GLY A 239 -28.52 9.17 13.49
CA GLY A 239 -28.37 8.57 14.80
C GLY A 239 -27.34 9.36 15.59
N SER A 240 -27.80 10.45 16.23
CA SER A 240 -27.06 11.22 17.20
C SER A 240 -26.92 10.44 18.51
N GLY A 241 -25.67 10.23 18.94
CA GLY A 241 -25.35 9.75 20.28
C GLY A 241 -24.20 10.57 20.82
N TRP A 242 -24.51 11.67 21.47
CA TRP A 242 -23.58 12.43 22.31
C TRP A 242 -23.43 11.70 23.65
N GLY A 243 -22.22 11.29 23.95
CA GLY A 243 -21.80 10.81 25.25
C GLY A 243 -20.39 11.23 25.50
N GLY A 244 -20.22 12.40 26.16
CA GLY A 244 -18.92 12.90 26.58
C GLY A 244 -18.34 12.02 27.70
N GLY A 245 -17.06 11.68 27.58
CA GLY A 245 -16.22 11.08 28.59
C GLY A 245 -14.78 11.49 28.34
N PHE A 246 -14.30 12.48 29.07
CA PHE A 246 -12.89 12.82 29.13
C PHE A 246 -12.17 11.72 29.92
N GLY A 247 -11.25 11.00 29.27
CA GLY A 247 -10.37 10.02 29.92
C GLY A 247 -10.46 8.63 29.29
N GLY A 248 -10.25 8.53 28.00
CA GLY A 248 -10.17 7.22 27.36
C GLY A 248 -8.96 7.17 26.44
N GLY A 249 -8.00 6.31 26.76
CA GLY A 249 -7.02 5.87 25.80
C GLY A 249 -7.68 5.12 24.66
N PHE A 250 -6.89 4.70 23.66
CA PHE A 250 -7.33 3.95 22.48
C PHE A 250 -8.34 2.84 22.83
N GLY A 251 -9.49 2.87 22.19
CA GLY A 251 -10.62 1.97 22.49
C GLY A 251 -10.46 0.52 22.04
N GLY A 252 -9.39 0.22 21.31
CA GLY A 252 -9.07 -1.11 20.81
C GLY A 252 -9.29 -1.29 19.31
N PHE A 253 -8.82 -2.42 18.80
CA PHE A 253 -8.96 -2.79 17.40
C PHE A 253 -10.38 -3.30 17.10
N GLY A 254 -10.94 -2.88 15.98
CA GLY A 254 -12.34 -3.10 15.62
C GLY A 254 -12.61 -4.26 14.65
N GLY A 255 -11.63 -5.15 14.44
CA GLY A 255 -11.78 -6.33 13.58
C GLY A 255 -11.62 -6.06 12.08
N GLY A 256 -10.74 -5.13 11.72
CA GLY A 256 -10.36 -4.87 10.34
C GLY A 256 -9.65 -6.06 9.68
N SER A 257 -9.68 -6.14 8.36
CA SER A 257 -8.97 -7.15 7.58
C SER A 257 -8.08 -6.52 6.51
N PHE A 258 -6.96 -7.18 6.24
CA PHE A 258 -5.96 -6.78 5.27
C PHE A 258 -5.95 -7.74 4.09
N GLY A 259 -5.88 -7.21 2.88
CA GLY A 259 -5.88 -7.97 1.64
C GLY A 259 -4.51 -8.16 1.00
N GLY A 260 -3.45 -7.65 1.64
CA GLY A 260 -2.08 -7.70 1.11
C GLY A 260 -1.66 -6.47 0.30
N GLY A 261 -2.47 -5.40 0.30
CA GLY A 261 -2.05 -4.09 -0.19
C GLY A 261 -0.99 -3.48 0.74
N GLY A 262 -0.01 -2.79 0.18
CA GLY A 262 1.08 -2.17 0.94
C GLY A 262 2.43 -2.24 0.24
N ALA A 263 3.49 -1.95 1.00
CA ALA A 263 4.86 -1.98 0.50
C ALA A 263 5.84 -2.44 1.58
N SER A 264 7.01 -2.91 1.16
CA SER A 264 8.09 -3.30 2.06
C SER A 264 9.44 -2.80 1.57
N GLY A 265 10.41 -2.75 2.50
CA GLY A 265 11.79 -2.38 2.20
C GLY A 265 12.76 -3.01 3.18
N ARG A 266 14.02 -3.20 2.71
CA ARG A 266 15.13 -3.72 3.48
C ARG A 266 16.30 -2.75 3.41
N PHE A 267 16.94 -2.47 4.56
CA PHE A 267 17.99 -1.45 4.73
C PHE A 267 19.17 -1.92 5.55
#